data_500f71e3aeb9adb3802ff00b477129f8
#
_entry.id   500f71e3aeb9adb3802ff00b477129f8
#
_cell.length_a   1.000
_cell.length_b   1.000
_cell.length_c   1.000
_cell.angle_alpha   90.00
_cell.angle_beta   90.00
_cell.angle_gamma   90.00
#
_symmetry.space_group_name_H-M   'P 1'
#
loop_
_entity.id
_entity.type
_entity.pdbx_description
1 polymer ?
#
loop_
_entity_poly.entity_id
_entity_poly.type
_entity_poly.pdbx_seq_one_letter_code
_entity_poly.pdbx_strand_id
1 'polypeptide(L)'
;MTSLVDLAGRPPAASTSELPYRFDLETTDLDEARGFITRVYGPARISTLDRTTRVRLSGLDTGSLRLSQSDLRMTMDYHTAPASRVMIGYVVAGVVRRRTGDQAAVFGPGDVALLKQPGQAYQGRSESALVRTVGFDAALLHQVADGLPDRAPVPVRFTSMTAVSAAAAQRLRATLEFAWEIMVSHPAADSQPLVTGSAARLLAATALSTFPNTATAEPARGDHHDSGQATLNRAIKFIEENAGAGLSAADIAAAANVSIRAVQLAFRRELGLTPQGYLRKVRLERAHQDLLAAGPAGPTVTAVSVRWGFSSSSRFAAYYREAFGVLPSHTRKQAS
;
A
#
# COMPACT_ATOMS: atom_id res chain seq x y z
N MET A 1 10.72 1.55 -42.85
CA MET A 1 9.78 0.74 -43.68
C MET A 1 8.46 0.70 -42.94
N THR A 2 7.48 1.23 -43.57
CA THR A 2 6.13 1.55 -43.18
C THR A 2 5.37 0.31 -42.73
N SER A 3 4.93 0.24 -41.49
CA SER A 3 4.03 -0.80 -41.02
C SER A 3 2.58 -0.40 -41.27
N LEU A 4 1.92 -1.22 -42.04
CA LEU A 4 0.58 -1.12 -42.57
C LEU A 4 -0.47 -0.88 -41.48
N VAL A 5 -1.23 0.17 -41.66
CA VAL A 5 -2.58 0.31 -41.16
C VAL A 5 -3.45 -0.72 -41.89
N ASP A 6 -4.00 -1.68 -41.17
CA ASP A 6 -5.02 -2.56 -41.71
C ASP A 6 -6.33 -1.76 -41.89
N LEU A 7 -6.69 -1.53 -43.13
CA LEU A 7 -7.86 -0.73 -43.58
C LEU A 7 -9.21 -1.47 -43.38
N ALA A 8 -9.24 -2.55 -42.64
CA ALA A 8 -10.46 -3.34 -42.42
C ALA A 8 -11.04 -3.15 -41.02
N GLY A 9 -11.12 -1.95 -40.46
CA GLY A 9 -12.04 -1.57 -39.35
C GLY A 9 -12.28 -2.57 -38.18
N ARG A 10 -11.53 -3.67 -38.13
CA ARG A 10 -11.65 -4.67 -37.09
C ARG A 10 -10.56 -4.45 -36.05
N PRO A 11 -10.93 -4.01 -34.84
CA PRO A 11 -9.95 -3.91 -33.78
C PRO A 11 -9.32 -5.29 -33.55
N PRO A 12 -7.98 -5.41 -33.39
CA PRO A 12 -7.36 -6.66 -33.03
C PRO A 12 -8.03 -7.15 -31.75
N ALA A 13 -8.51 -8.38 -31.76
CA ALA A 13 -8.91 -9.10 -30.56
C ALA A 13 -7.76 -8.94 -29.55
N ALA A 14 -8.06 -9.04 -28.24
CA ALA A 14 -7.07 -9.00 -27.16
C ALA A 14 -6.02 -10.11 -27.35
N SER A 15 -5.21 -10.00 -28.40
CA SER A 15 -3.95 -10.70 -28.56
C SER A 15 -2.96 -9.99 -27.63
N THR A 16 -2.16 -10.74 -26.95
CA THR A 16 -0.91 -10.34 -26.29
C THR A 16 -0.08 -9.52 -27.27
N SER A 17 -0.45 -8.24 -27.48
CA SER A 17 0.31 -7.29 -28.27
C SER A 17 1.66 -7.17 -27.59
N GLU A 18 2.73 -7.31 -28.35
CA GLU A 18 4.08 -7.11 -27.84
C GLU A 18 4.15 -5.73 -27.18
N LEU A 19 4.46 -5.71 -25.90
CA LEU A 19 4.67 -4.47 -25.16
C LEU A 19 6.12 -3.99 -25.36
N PRO A 20 6.36 -2.71 -25.46
CA PRO A 20 5.41 -1.59 -25.41
C PRO A 20 4.66 -1.39 -26.73
N TYR A 21 3.41 -0.89 -26.66
CA TYR A 21 2.66 -0.51 -27.85
C TYR A 21 2.14 0.91 -27.77
N ARG A 22 2.12 1.62 -28.92
CA ARG A 22 1.53 2.95 -29.09
C ARG A 22 0.13 2.83 -29.68
N PHE A 23 -0.72 3.77 -29.32
CA PHE A 23 -2.05 3.90 -29.91
C PHE A 23 -2.36 5.36 -30.22
N ASP A 24 -3.03 5.57 -31.34
CA ASP A 24 -3.61 6.88 -31.73
C ASP A 24 -4.89 6.58 -32.52
N LEU A 25 -6.01 7.05 -31.99
CA LEU A 25 -7.32 6.96 -32.61
C LEU A 25 -7.91 8.36 -32.69
N GLU A 26 -8.37 8.75 -33.85
CA GLU A 26 -9.24 9.90 -34.04
C GLU A 26 -10.48 9.49 -34.78
N THR A 27 -11.67 9.72 -34.19
CA THR A 27 -12.94 9.32 -34.80
C THR A 27 -14.06 10.30 -34.43
N THR A 28 -15.07 10.31 -35.29
CA THR A 28 -16.36 10.95 -35.03
C THR A 28 -17.48 9.92 -34.84
N ASP A 29 -17.17 8.65 -35.02
CA ASP A 29 -18.10 7.54 -34.78
C ASP A 29 -18.13 7.22 -33.27
N LEU A 30 -19.32 7.30 -32.70
CA LEU A 30 -19.52 7.08 -31.26
C LEU A 30 -19.31 5.62 -30.83
N ASP A 31 -19.65 4.66 -31.68
CA ASP A 31 -19.53 3.25 -31.36
C ASP A 31 -18.06 2.80 -31.45
N GLU A 32 -17.32 3.32 -32.43
CA GLU A 32 -15.87 3.15 -32.52
C GLU A 32 -15.18 3.77 -31.28
N ALA A 33 -15.55 5.02 -30.91
CA ALA A 33 -15.06 5.66 -29.72
C ALA A 33 -15.34 4.88 -28.44
N ARG A 34 -16.56 4.38 -28.26
CA ARG A 34 -16.95 3.54 -27.11
C ARG A 34 -16.12 2.26 -27.03
N GLY A 35 -15.97 1.58 -28.17
CA GLY A 35 -15.15 0.35 -28.26
C GLY A 35 -13.71 0.60 -27.84
N PHE A 36 -13.13 1.71 -28.31
CA PHE A 36 -11.75 2.07 -27.98
C PHE A 36 -11.60 2.52 -26.52
N ILE A 37 -12.48 3.38 -26.00
CA ILE A 37 -12.51 3.82 -24.60
C ILE A 37 -12.62 2.60 -23.68
N THR A 38 -13.50 1.65 -23.99
CA THR A 38 -13.65 0.43 -23.21
C THR A 38 -12.37 -0.41 -23.19
N ARG A 39 -11.64 -0.47 -24.30
CA ARG A 39 -10.37 -1.19 -24.40
C ARG A 39 -9.26 -0.52 -23.61
N VAL A 40 -9.13 0.80 -23.72
CA VAL A 40 -8.07 1.55 -23.05
C VAL A 40 -8.35 1.72 -21.56
N TYR A 41 -9.59 2.05 -21.21
CA TYR A 41 -9.96 2.41 -19.84
C TYR A 41 -10.76 1.33 -19.09
N GLY A 42 -11.13 0.25 -19.76
CA GLY A 42 -11.96 -0.84 -19.22
C GLY A 42 -13.45 -0.59 -19.39
N PRO A 43 -14.29 -1.58 -19.03
CA PRO A 43 -15.72 -1.55 -19.29
C PRO A 43 -16.41 -0.30 -18.76
N ALA A 44 -17.13 0.40 -19.62
CA ALA A 44 -17.86 1.60 -19.30
C ALA A 44 -19.18 1.68 -20.09
N ARG A 45 -20.22 2.18 -19.42
CA ARG A 45 -21.45 2.64 -20.11
C ARG A 45 -21.28 4.12 -20.37
N ILE A 46 -21.33 4.51 -21.64
CA ILE A 46 -21.12 5.89 -22.10
C ILE A 46 -22.39 6.35 -22.76
N SER A 47 -22.86 7.54 -22.40
CA SER A 47 -23.95 8.25 -23.04
C SER A 47 -23.54 9.70 -23.36
N THR A 48 -24.03 10.22 -24.47
CA THR A 48 -23.83 11.62 -24.86
C THR A 48 -25.13 12.16 -25.44
N LEU A 49 -25.35 13.44 -25.23
CA LEU A 49 -26.45 14.19 -25.86
C LEU A 49 -26.01 14.95 -27.11
N ASP A 50 -24.71 15.00 -27.36
CA ASP A 50 -24.13 15.73 -28.45
C ASP A 50 -24.30 14.97 -29.76
N ARG A 51 -24.75 15.65 -30.81
CA ARG A 51 -24.90 15.08 -32.16
C ARG A 51 -23.58 15.05 -32.92
N THR A 52 -22.64 15.93 -32.58
CA THR A 52 -21.31 15.99 -33.19
C THR A 52 -20.30 15.59 -32.15
N THR A 53 -19.62 14.49 -32.40
CA THR A 53 -18.58 13.98 -31.49
C THR A 53 -17.26 13.96 -32.23
N ARG A 54 -16.20 14.42 -31.58
CA ARG A 54 -14.82 14.18 -32.01
C ARG A 54 -14.07 13.66 -30.81
N VAL A 55 -13.51 12.49 -30.96
CA VAL A 55 -12.74 11.80 -29.93
C VAL A 55 -11.35 11.53 -30.48
N ARG A 56 -10.33 12.00 -29.79
CA ARG A 56 -8.96 11.56 -30.05
C ARG A 56 -8.38 10.96 -28.79
N LEU A 57 -7.85 9.75 -28.92
CA LEU A 57 -7.21 8.99 -27.86
C LEU A 57 -5.84 8.55 -28.33
N SER A 58 -4.78 8.99 -27.65
CA SER A 58 -3.41 8.63 -28.00
C SER A 58 -2.59 8.29 -26.78
N GLY A 59 -1.53 7.49 -26.95
CA GLY A 59 -0.66 7.16 -25.82
C GLY A 59 0.29 5.97 -26.06
N LEU A 60 0.88 5.53 -24.96
CA LEU A 60 1.83 4.43 -24.88
C LEU A 60 1.47 3.52 -23.70
N ASP A 61 1.45 2.21 -23.91
CA ASP A 61 1.35 1.21 -22.84
C ASP A 61 2.63 0.37 -22.81
N THR A 62 3.30 0.35 -21.66
CA THR A 62 4.50 -0.45 -21.41
C THR A 62 4.22 -1.71 -20.59
N GLY A 63 2.96 -2.02 -20.31
CA GLY A 63 2.55 -3.10 -19.41
C GLY A 63 2.40 -2.61 -17.96
N SER A 64 3.46 -2.19 -17.32
CA SER A 64 3.42 -1.67 -15.94
C SER A 64 2.89 -0.23 -15.83
N LEU A 65 3.02 0.55 -16.90
CA LEU A 65 2.61 1.94 -16.99
C LEU A 65 1.89 2.20 -18.31
N ARG A 66 0.82 2.98 -18.28
CA ARG A 66 0.15 3.52 -19.48
C ARG A 66 0.07 5.03 -19.37
N LEU A 67 0.62 5.72 -20.35
CA LEU A 67 0.41 7.16 -20.54
C LEU A 67 -0.63 7.36 -21.65
N SER A 68 -1.65 8.17 -21.41
CA SER A 68 -2.68 8.43 -22.42
C SER A 68 -3.19 9.87 -22.37
N GLN A 69 -3.59 10.36 -23.52
CA GLN A 69 -4.30 11.62 -23.69
C GLN A 69 -5.66 11.35 -24.31
N SER A 70 -6.70 11.92 -23.71
CA SER A 70 -8.06 11.90 -24.22
C SER A 70 -8.50 13.32 -24.55
N ASP A 71 -8.78 13.60 -25.80
CA ASP A 71 -9.43 14.84 -26.27
C ASP A 71 -10.87 14.50 -26.67
N LEU A 72 -11.80 14.86 -25.81
CA LEU A 72 -13.22 14.53 -25.92
C LEU A 72 -13.99 15.81 -26.20
N ARG A 73 -14.22 16.11 -27.48
CA ARG A 73 -14.97 17.32 -27.91
C ARG A 73 -16.48 17.13 -27.85
N MET A 74 -16.95 16.62 -26.69
CA MET A 74 -18.36 16.35 -26.42
C MET A 74 -18.65 16.38 -24.92
N THR A 75 -19.91 16.50 -24.56
CA THR A 75 -20.39 16.23 -23.21
C THR A 75 -20.74 14.75 -23.09
N MET A 76 -20.09 14.06 -22.17
CA MET A 76 -20.21 12.62 -22.01
C MET A 76 -20.47 12.26 -20.55
N ASP A 77 -21.56 11.53 -20.32
CA ASP A 77 -21.79 10.84 -19.04
C ASP A 77 -21.24 9.42 -19.12
N TYR A 78 -20.62 8.95 -18.05
CA TYR A 78 -20.06 7.61 -18.02
C TYR A 78 -20.21 6.94 -16.64
N HIS A 79 -20.43 5.62 -16.68
CA HIS A 79 -20.41 4.72 -15.55
C HIS A 79 -19.42 3.62 -15.85
N THR A 80 -18.45 3.41 -14.99
CA THR A 80 -17.41 2.41 -15.21
C THR A 80 -17.48 1.29 -14.19
N ALA A 81 -17.21 0.07 -14.64
CA ALA A 81 -16.92 -1.04 -13.75
C ALA A 81 -15.59 -0.82 -13.00
N PRO A 82 -15.36 -1.56 -11.89
CA PRO A 82 -14.06 -1.58 -11.24
C PRO A 82 -12.94 -1.91 -12.23
N ALA A 83 -11.81 -1.22 -12.10
CA ALA A 83 -10.65 -1.41 -12.95
C ALA A 83 -9.58 -2.25 -12.27
N SER A 84 -8.63 -2.75 -13.07
CA SER A 84 -7.42 -3.42 -12.58
C SER A 84 -6.27 -2.44 -12.27
N ARG A 85 -6.29 -1.25 -12.90
CA ARG A 85 -5.21 -0.24 -12.77
C ARG A 85 -5.66 0.97 -11.96
N VAL A 86 -4.73 1.56 -11.24
CA VAL A 86 -4.88 2.91 -10.70
C VAL A 86 -4.67 3.91 -11.83
N MET A 87 -5.57 4.87 -11.99
CA MET A 87 -5.43 5.95 -12.97
C MET A 87 -5.45 7.30 -12.29
N ILE A 88 -4.46 8.11 -12.62
CA ILE A 88 -4.30 9.48 -12.16
C ILE A 88 -4.14 10.36 -13.40
N GLY A 89 -4.61 11.57 -13.34
CA GLY A 89 -4.47 12.49 -14.47
C GLY A 89 -4.64 13.93 -14.08
N TYR A 90 -4.45 14.80 -15.05
CA TYR A 90 -4.78 16.22 -14.93
C TYR A 90 -5.59 16.69 -16.12
N VAL A 91 -6.46 17.66 -15.85
CA VAL A 91 -7.30 18.29 -16.86
C VAL A 91 -6.48 19.38 -17.55
N VAL A 92 -6.32 19.28 -18.87
CA VAL A 92 -5.66 20.31 -19.70
C VAL A 92 -6.68 21.36 -20.12
N ALA A 93 -7.89 20.92 -20.49
CA ALA A 93 -8.99 21.80 -20.90
C ALA A 93 -10.34 21.13 -20.56
N GLY A 94 -11.40 21.92 -20.49
CA GLY A 94 -12.76 21.46 -20.17
C GLY A 94 -12.97 21.15 -18.70
N VAL A 95 -13.99 20.36 -18.39
CA VAL A 95 -14.37 20.05 -17.01
C VAL A 95 -14.63 18.56 -16.87
N VAL A 96 -14.16 17.98 -15.77
CA VAL A 96 -14.43 16.59 -15.39
C VAL A 96 -15.09 16.56 -14.02
N ARG A 97 -16.32 16.04 -13.96
CA ARG A 97 -17.06 15.80 -12.73
C ARG A 97 -17.01 14.32 -12.40
N ARG A 98 -16.76 13.99 -11.15
CA ARG A 98 -16.65 12.59 -10.72
C ARG A 98 -17.36 12.34 -9.41
N ARG A 99 -17.88 11.10 -9.30
CA ARG A 99 -18.44 10.57 -8.06
C ARG A 99 -17.99 9.13 -7.87
N THR A 100 -17.56 8.80 -6.65
CA THR A 100 -17.20 7.44 -6.21
C THR A 100 -17.69 7.29 -4.78
N GLY A 101 -18.67 6.40 -4.55
CA GLY A 101 -19.35 6.35 -3.26
C GLY A 101 -19.91 7.71 -2.86
N ASP A 102 -19.58 8.16 -1.65
CA ASP A 102 -20.02 9.45 -1.10
C ASP A 102 -19.11 10.62 -1.53
N GLN A 103 -17.99 10.35 -2.17
CA GLN A 103 -17.07 11.39 -2.63
C GLN A 103 -17.50 11.91 -4.00
N ALA A 104 -17.62 13.23 -4.12
CA ALA A 104 -17.85 13.93 -5.39
C ALA A 104 -16.85 15.07 -5.53
N ALA A 105 -16.33 15.28 -6.74
CA ALA A 105 -15.40 16.36 -7.04
C ALA A 105 -15.56 16.86 -8.47
N VAL A 106 -15.15 18.11 -8.71
CA VAL A 106 -15.12 18.78 -10.02
C VAL A 106 -13.69 19.22 -10.26
N PHE A 107 -13.17 18.89 -11.42
CA PHE A 107 -11.80 19.21 -11.84
C PHE A 107 -11.83 20.06 -13.12
N GLY A 108 -11.13 21.17 -13.09
CA GLY A 108 -10.92 22.09 -14.20
C GLY A 108 -9.47 22.09 -14.69
N PRO A 109 -9.13 22.99 -15.64
CA PRO A 109 -7.79 23.09 -16.20
C PRO A 109 -6.71 23.28 -15.12
N GLY A 110 -5.68 22.43 -15.16
CA GLY A 110 -4.58 22.40 -14.19
C GLY A 110 -4.78 21.48 -12.99
N ASP A 111 -6.02 21.08 -12.69
CA ASP A 111 -6.30 20.20 -11.57
C ASP A 111 -5.81 18.76 -11.83
N VAL A 112 -5.18 18.16 -10.83
CA VAL A 112 -4.85 16.73 -10.83
C VAL A 112 -5.86 15.95 -10.02
N ALA A 113 -6.18 14.74 -10.49
CA ALA A 113 -7.21 13.91 -9.92
C ALA A 113 -6.81 12.44 -9.90
N LEU A 114 -7.18 11.73 -8.83
CA LEU A 114 -7.28 10.28 -8.87
C LEU A 114 -8.55 9.92 -9.67
N LEU A 115 -8.34 9.37 -10.85
CA LEU A 115 -9.43 9.07 -11.78
C LEU A 115 -9.98 7.65 -11.59
N LYS A 116 -9.17 6.70 -11.09
CA LYS A 116 -9.55 5.29 -10.98
C LYS A 116 -8.67 4.55 -9.98
N GLN A 117 -9.26 3.61 -9.25
CA GLN A 117 -8.47 2.62 -8.51
C GLN A 117 -9.17 1.26 -8.50
N PRO A 118 -8.41 0.16 -8.30
CA PRO A 118 -8.96 -1.19 -8.25
C PRO A 118 -10.07 -1.34 -7.20
N GLY A 119 -11.08 -2.13 -7.57
CA GLY A 119 -12.20 -2.45 -6.68
C GLY A 119 -13.26 -1.36 -6.56
N GLN A 120 -13.12 -0.21 -7.21
CA GLN A 120 -14.11 0.86 -7.16
C GLN A 120 -14.73 1.13 -8.53
N ALA A 121 -16.07 1.12 -8.57
CA ALA A 121 -16.85 1.68 -9.66
C ALA A 121 -16.97 3.20 -9.48
N TYR A 122 -17.07 3.93 -10.59
CA TYR A 122 -17.28 5.37 -10.54
C TYR A 122 -18.18 5.83 -11.67
N GLN A 123 -18.80 6.97 -11.45
CA GLN A 123 -19.58 7.69 -12.45
C GLN A 123 -19.05 9.11 -12.59
N GLY A 124 -19.26 9.69 -13.74
CA GLY A 124 -18.84 11.07 -14.00
C GLY A 124 -19.41 11.63 -15.28
N ARG A 125 -19.11 12.92 -15.45
CA ARG A 125 -19.40 13.69 -16.65
C ARG A 125 -18.14 14.43 -17.08
N SER A 126 -17.80 14.38 -18.34
CA SER A 126 -16.79 15.24 -18.96
C SER A 126 -17.46 16.19 -19.96
N GLU A 127 -17.04 17.45 -19.92
CA GLU A 127 -17.56 18.52 -20.75
C GLU A 127 -16.41 19.08 -21.57
N SER A 128 -16.33 18.74 -22.86
CA SER A 128 -15.25 19.12 -23.79
C SER A 128 -13.86 18.97 -23.20
N ALA A 129 -13.60 17.82 -22.55
CA ALA A 129 -12.43 17.64 -21.74
C ALA A 129 -11.24 17.11 -22.54
N LEU A 130 -10.09 17.76 -22.35
CA LEU A 130 -8.76 17.25 -22.70
C LEU A 130 -8.06 16.84 -21.40
N VAL A 131 -7.75 15.55 -21.27
CA VAL A 131 -7.16 15.00 -20.04
C VAL A 131 -5.93 14.18 -20.40
N ARG A 132 -4.82 14.40 -19.69
CA ARG A 132 -3.65 13.51 -19.70
C ARG A 132 -3.67 12.62 -18.49
N THR A 133 -3.41 11.33 -18.70
CA THR A 133 -3.51 10.32 -17.63
C THR A 133 -2.29 9.41 -17.59
N VAL A 134 -2.01 8.90 -16.40
CA VAL A 134 -1.12 7.78 -16.16
C VAL A 134 -1.91 6.65 -15.51
N GLY A 135 -1.79 5.44 -16.04
CA GLY A 135 -2.34 4.21 -15.47
C GLY A 135 -1.23 3.34 -14.92
N PHE A 136 -1.28 3.04 -13.63
CA PHE A 136 -0.31 2.19 -12.94
C PHE A 136 -0.85 0.79 -12.75
N ASP A 137 0.00 -0.22 -12.96
CA ASP A 137 -0.23 -1.53 -12.37
C ASP A 137 -0.11 -1.43 -10.85
N ALA A 138 -0.99 -2.12 -10.11
CA ALA A 138 -0.95 -2.12 -8.65
C ALA A 138 0.40 -2.64 -8.10
N ALA A 139 1.02 -3.60 -8.80
CA ALA A 139 2.33 -4.15 -8.43
C ALA A 139 3.44 -3.07 -8.43
N LEU A 140 3.44 -2.16 -9.40
CA LEU A 140 4.40 -1.05 -9.45
C LEU A 140 4.25 -0.11 -8.25
N LEU A 141 3.01 0.23 -7.87
CA LEU A 141 2.76 1.08 -6.70
C LEU A 141 3.20 0.40 -5.40
N HIS A 142 2.95 -0.90 -5.27
CA HIS A 142 3.43 -1.69 -4.13
C HIS A 142 4.96 -1.72 -4.08
N GLN A 143 5.62 -2.02 -5.20
CA GLN A 143 7.08 -2.07 -5.28
C GLN A 143 7.74 -0.74 -4.87
N VAL A 144 7.18 0.39 -5.30
CA VAL A 144 7.68 1.71 -4.91
C VAL A 144 7.41 2.00 -3.44
N ALA A 145 6.23 1.65 -2.95
CA ALA A 145 5.85 1.84 -1.56
C ALA A 145 6.66 0.96 -0.59
N ASP A 146 7.08 -0.25 -1.01
CA ASP A 146 7.91 -1.15 -0.19
C ASP A 146 9.32 -0.58 0.10
N GLY A 147 9.74 0.43 -0.67
CA GLY A 147 10.95 1.21 -0.38
C GLY A 147 10.78 2.22 0.77
N LEU A 148 9.57 2.46 1.27
CA LEU A 148 9.34 3.36 2.40
C LEU A 148 9.74 2.69 3.72
N PRO A 149 10.47 3.40 4.61
CA PRO A 149 10.77 2.89 5.93
C PRO A 149 9.48 2.71 6.76
N ASP A 150 9.45 1.67 7.57
CA ASP A 150 8.39 1.39 8.55
C ASP A 150 6.95 1.21 7.97
N ARG A 151 6.82 0.90 6.68
CA ARG A 151 5.53 0.65 6.04
C ARG A 151 4.87 -0.63 6.57
N ALA A 152 3.58 -0.55 6.90
CA ALA A 152 2.76 -1.73 7.18
C ALA A 152 2.53 -2.55 5.88
N PRO A 153 2.47 -3.90 5.93
CA PRO A 153 2.25 -4.75 4.77
C PRO A 153 0.77 -4.76 4.36
N VAL A 154 0.23 -3.58 4.05
CA VAL A 154 -1.15 -3.40 3.58
C VAL A 154 -1.17 -3.02 2.11
N PRO A 155 -2.17 -3.43 1.33
CA PRO A 155 -2.32 -3.01 -0.06
C PRO A 155 -2.37 -1.48 -0.18
N VAL A 156 -1.66 -0.93 -1.16
CA VAL A 156 -1.72 0.50 -1.47
C VAL A 156 -3.13 0.84 -1.97
N ARG A 157 -3.79 1.76 -1.25
CA ARG A 157 -5.09 2.32 -1.62
C ARG A 157 -5.07 3.82 -1.42
N PHE A 158 -5.58 4.55 -2.39
CA PHE A 158 -5.78 5.99 -2.25
C PHE A 158 -7.10 6.26 -1.54
N THR A 159 -7.08 7.19 -0.59
CA THR A 159 -8.23 7.50 0.28
C THR A 159 -8.94 8.81 -0.12
N SER A 160 -8.37 9.57 -1.05
CA SER A 160 -8.97 10.80 -1.60
C SER A 160 -8.77 10.90 -3.10
N MET A 161 -9.72 11.53 -3.79
CA MET A 161 -9.60 11.87 -5.21
C MET A 161 -8.78 13.14 -5.47
N THR A 162 -8.51 13.93 -4.43
CA THR A 162 -7.82 15.22 -4.52
C THR A 162 -6.42 15.17 -3.92
N ALA A 163 -5.53 16.00 -4.45
CA ALA A 163 -4.16 16.12 -3.95
C ALA A 163 -4.10 16.69 -2.54
N VAL A 164 -3.08 16.30 -1.76
CA VAL A 164 -2.85 16.80 -0.40
C VAL A 164 -2.52 18.29 -0.35
N SER A 165 -2.02 18.87 -1.43
CA SER A 165 -1.75 20.30 -1.57
C SER A 165 -1.59 20.72 -3.03
N ALA A 166 -1.72 22.02 -3.31
CA ALA A 166 -1.48 22.58 -4.63
C ALA A 166 -0.02 22.33 -5.11
N ALA A 167 0.95 22.42 -4.21
CA ALA A 167 2.35 22.15 -4.55
C ALA A 167 2.58 20.67 -4.92
N ALA A 168 1.92 19.72 -4.25
CA ALA A 168 1.98 18.31 -4.61
C ALA A 168 1.32 18.06 -5.98
N ALA A 169 0.16 18.66 -6.24
CA ALA A 169 -0.52 18.62 -7.52
C ALA A 169 0.38 19.14 -8.67
N GLN A 170 1.04 20.26 -8.45
CA GLN A 170 1.94 20.88 -9.42
C GLN A 170 3.16 19.99 -9.73
N ARG A 171 3.77 19.37 -8.71
CA ARG A 171 4.87 18.43 -8.91
C ARG A 171 4.43 17.22 -9.75
N LEU A 172 3.29 16.62 -9.43
CA LEU A 172 2.78 15.48 -10.19
C LEU A 172 2.50 15.87 -11.66
N ARG A 173 1.88 17.02 -11.89
CA ARG A 173 1.66 17.52 -13.24
C ARG A 173 2.96 17.67 -14.02
N ALA A 174 3.97 18.32 -13.43
CA ALA A 174 5.27 18.49 -14.06
C ALA A 174 5.96 17.14 -14.35
N THR A 175 5.84 16.16 -13.45
CA THR A 175 6.37 14.81 -13.65
C THR A 175 5.62 14.09 -14.79
N LEU A 176 4.31 14.24 -14.89
CA LEU A 176 3.52 13.68 -15.98
C LEU A 176 3.90 14.31 -17.34
N GLU A 177 4.06 15.62 -17.39
CA GLU A 177 4.49 16.34 -18.60
C GLU A 177 5.89 15.89 -19.04
N PHE A 178 6.82 15.78 -18.12
CA PHE A 178 8.16 15.27 -18.39
C PHE A 178 8.14 13.83 -18.92
N ALA A 179 7.41 12.93 -18.25
CA ALA A 179 7.28 11.55 -18.70
C ALA A 179 6.59 11.45 -20.08
N TRP A 180 5.60 12.29 -20.34
CA TRP A 180 4.96 12.38 -21.65
C TRP A 180 5.97 12.75 -22.73
N GLU A 181 6.78 13.77 -22.48
CA GLU A 181 7.77 14.26 -23.44
C GLU A 181 8.80 13.18 -23.77
N ILE A 182 9.39 12.53 -22.75
CA ILE A 182 10.44 11.54 -22.99
C ILE A 182 9.92 10.19 -23.51
N MET A 183 8.68 9.80 -23.19
CA MET A 183 8.15 8.49 -23.52
C MET A 183 7.20 8.49 -24.72
N VAL A 184 6.35 9.51 -24.83
CA VAL A 184 5.30 9.56 -25.85
C VAL A 184 5.71 10.40 -27.05
N SER A 185 6.31 11.59 -26.82
CA SER A 185 6.73 12.50 -27.90
C SER A 185 7.94 12.00 -28.67
N HIS A 186 8.79 11.13 -28.07
CA HIS A 186 9.99 10.62 -28.72
C HIS A 186 9.88 9.11 -29.00
N PRO A 187 9.67 8.69 -30.25
CA PRO A 187 9.47 7.28 -30.61
C PRO A 187 10.64 6.35 -30.23
N ALA A 188 11.87 6.86 -30.17
CA ALA A 188 13.05 6.08 -29.80
C ALA A 188 13.07 5.65 -28.30
N ALA A 189 12.21 6.23 -27.46
CA ALA A 189 12.13 5.86 -26.04
C ALA A 189 11.60 4.45 -25.82
N ASP A 190 10.84 3.88 -26.76
CA ASP A 190 10.28 2.53 -26.67
C ASP A 190 11.33 1.43 -26.53
N SER A 191 12.54 1.68 -27.04
CA SER A 191 13.69 0.77 -26.98
C SER A 191 14.60 1.00 -25.74
N GLN A 192 14.23 1.88 -24.81
CA GLN A 192 15.04 2.24 -23.65
C GLN A 192 14.40 1.82 -22.32
N PRO A 193 14.45 0.53 -21.95
CA PRO A 193 13.75 0.01 -20.77
C PRO A 193 14.21 0.63 -19.45
N LEU A 194 15.46 1.11 -19.35
CA LEU A 194 15.95 1.82 -18.18
C LEU A 194 15.30 3.19 -18.00
N VAL A 195 15.09 3.93 -19.10
CA VAL A 195 14.42 5.24 -19.06
C VAL A 195 12.94 5.08 -18.71
N THR A 196 12.25 4.16 -19.39
CA THR A 196 10.82 3.90 -19.15
C THR A 196 10.57 3.37 -17.75
N GLY A 197 11.42 2.46 -17.25
CA GLY A 197 11.32 1.92 -15.90
C GLY A 197 11.60 2.97 -14.81
N SER A 198 12.57 3.87 -15.03
CA SER A 198 12.86 4.96 -14.09
C SER A 198 11.75 6.00 -14.07
N ALA A 199 11.21 6.39 -15.23
CA ALA A 199 10.08 7.30 -15.34
C ALA A 199 8.82 6.72 -14.68
N ALA A 200 8.56 5.44 -14.85
CA ALA A 200 7.44 4.74 -14.21
C ALA A 200 7.54 4.78 -12.68
N ARG A 201 8.73 4.51 -12.11
CA ARG A 201 8.97 4.59 -10.66
C ARG A 201 8.85 6.02 -10.14
N LEU A 202 9.37 7.01 -10.85
CA LEU A 202 9.26 8.42 -10.49
C LEU A 202 7.80 8.87 -10.46
N LEU A 203 7.01 8.51 -11.48
CA LEU A 203 5.57 8.81 -11.53
C LEU A 203 4.82 8.13 -10.38
N ALA A 204 5.11 6.86 -10.08
CA ALA A 204 4.49 6.14 -8.97
C ALA A 204 4.83 6.77 -7.61
N ALA A 205 6.10 7.12 -7.37
CA ALA A 205 6.53 7.80 -6.15
C ALA A 205 5.88 9.18 -5.99
N THR A 206 5.81 9.95 -7.09
CA THR A 206 5.15 11.27 -7.08
C THR A 206 3.65 11.14 -6.84
N ALA A 207 2.99 10.13 -7.42
CA ALA A 207 1.58 9.85 -7.18
C ALA A 207 1.30 9.52 -5.71
N LEU A 208 2.11 8.64 -5.10
CA LEU A 208 2.02 8.27 -3.68
C LEU A 208 2.25 9.47 -2.75
N SER A 209 3.09 10.42 -3.13
CA SER A 209 3.30 11.66 -2.35
C SER A 209 2.24 12.73 -2.60
N THR A 210 1.43 12.58 -3.65
CA THR A 210 0.44 13.59 -4.05
C THR A 210 -0.94 13.32 -3.47
N PHE A 211 -1.36 12.07 -3.40
CA PHE A 211 -2.68 11.71 -2.91
C PHE A 211 -2.60 10.99 -1.57
N PRO A 212 -3.52 11.28 -0.64
CA PRO A 212 -3.64 10.51 0.60
C PRO A 212 -3.82 9.02 0.29
N ASN A 213 -3.01 8.16 0.92
CA ASN A 213 -3.03 6.73 0.66
C ASN A 213 -2.56 5.92 1.87
N THR A 214 -2.83 4.62 1.85
CA THR A 214 -2.49 3.70 2.96
C THR A 214 -0.99 3.44 3.11
N ALA A 215 -0.16 3.76 2.11
CA ALA A 215 1.28 3.54 2.19
C ALA A 215 2.02 4.70 2.88
N THR A 216 1.52 5.94 2.72
CA THR A 216 2.11 7.16 3.29
C THR A 216 1.27 7.76 4.40
N ALA A 217 0.04 7.25 4.63
CA ALA A 217 -0.75 7.65 5.77
C ALA A 217 0.08 7.36 7.03
N GLU A 218 0.37 8.38 7.82
CA GLU A 218 0.66 8.13 9.24
C GLU A 218 -0.54 7.33 9.74
N PRO A 219 -0.32 6.12 10.27
CA PRO A 219 -1.42 5.35 10.78
C PRO A 219 -2.16 6.23 11.79
N ALA A 220 -3.44 6.42 11.58
CA ALA A 220 -4.28 7.22 12.48
C ALA A 220 -4.01 6.76 13.91
N ARG A 221 -3.76 7.69 14.82
CA ARG A 221 -3.41 7.37 16.23
C ARG A 221 -4.40 6.39 16.88
N GLY A 222 -5.61 6.26 16.36
CA GLY A 222 -6.61 5.26 16.76
C GLY A 222 -6.36 3.85 16.22
N ASP A 223 -6.03 3.69 14.96
CA ASP A 223 -5.79 2.36 14.33
C ASP A 223 -4.46 1.74 14.76
N HIS A 224 -3.48 2.54 15.16
CA HIS A 224 -2.25 2.04 15.77
C HIS A 224 -2.46 1.53 17.18
N HIS A 225 -3.40 2.09 17.92
CA HIS A 225 -3.70 1.57 19.26
C HIS A 225 -4.27 0.16 19.15
N ASP A 226 -5.22 -0.07 18.24
CA ASP A 226 -5.85 -1.39 18.06
C ASP A 226 -4.92 -2.41 17.38
N SER A 227 -4.17 -2.04 16.35
CA SER A 227 -3.25 -2.99 15.68
C SER A 227 -1.99 -3.27 16.53
N GLY A 228 -1.48 -2.26 17.24
CA GLY A 228 -0.39 -2.41 18.20
C GLY A 228 -0.83 -3.23 19.41
N GLN A 229 -2.01 -3.00 19.93
CA GLN A 229 -2.61 -3.75 21.02
C GLN A 229 -2.89 -5.20 20.63
N ALA A 230 -3.44 -5.46 19.44
CA ALA A 230 -3.65 -6.83 18.94
C ALA A 230 -2.32 -7.58 18.73
N THR A 231 -1.29 -6.91 18.22
CA THR A 231 0.07 -7.46 18.10
C THR A 231 0.67 -7.77 19.45
N LEU A 232 0.57 -6.83 20.40
CA LEU A 232 1.03 -6.99 21.75
C LEU A 232 0.31 -8.17 22.44
N ASN A 233 -1.00 -8.24 22.32
CA ASN A 233 -1.79 -9.32 22.94
C ASN A 233 -1.43 -10.70 22.39
N ARG A 234 -1.21 -10.85 21.06
CA ARG A 234 -0.73 -12.10 20.47
C ARG A 234 0.65 -12.48 20.99
N ALA A 235 1.56 -11.53 21.05
CA ALA A 235 2.93 -11.76 21.55
C ALA A 235 2.94 -12.11 23.06
N ILE A 236 2.16 -11.42 23.87
CA ILE A 236 1.98 -11.70 25.30
C ILE A 236 1.45 -13.11 25.51
N LYS A 237 0.35 -13.47 24.85
CA LYS A 237 -0.24 -14.80 24.92
C LYS A 237 0.77 -15.88 24.56
N PHE A 238 1.51 -15.71 23.47
CA PHE A 238 2.55 -16.66 23.06
C PHE A 238 3.67 -16.81 24.09
N ILE A 239 4.14 -15.69 24.68
CA ILE A 239 5.16 -15.71 25.75
C ILE A 239 4.65 -16.45 26.97
N GLU A 240 3.41 -16.18 27.42
CA GLU A 240 2.84 -16.79 28.62
C GLU A 240 2.61 -18.31 28.45
N GLU A 241 2.17 -18.72 27.25
CA GLU A 241 1.98 -20.16 26.94
C GLU A 241 3.29 -20.94 26.80
N ASN A 242 4.39 -20.27 26.41
CA ASN A 242 5.66 -20.90 26.06
C ASN A 242 6.85 -20.45 26.94
N ALA A 243 6.61 -19.83 28.08
CA ALA A 243 7.65 -19.19 28.90
C ALA A 243 8.79 -20.14 29.32
N GLY A 244 8.52 -21.44 29.47
CA GLY A 244 9.52 -22.45 29.81
C GLY A 244 10.44 -22.85 28.64
N ALA A 245 10.08 -22.53 27.40
CA ALA A 245 10.87 -22.85 26.22
C ALA A 245 11.95 -21.80 25.93
N GLY A 246 12.94 -22.17 25.12
CA GLY A 246 14.04 -21.29 24.73
C GLY A 246 13.62 -20.23 23.68
N LEU A 247 12.71 -19.32 24.04
CA LEU A 247 12.16 -18.32 23.12
C LEU A 247 13.16 -17.23 22.74
N SER A 248 13.31 -17.01 21.44
CA SER A 248 14.03 -15.86 20.88
C SER A 248 13.05 -14.70 20.55
N ALA A 249 13.61 -13.51 20.28
CA ALA A 249 12.82 -12.37 19.78
C ALA A 249 12.19 -12.66 18.41
N ALA A 250 12.81 -13.52 17.61
CA ALA A 250 12.31 -13.92 16.30
C ALA A 250 11.07 -14.82 16.44
N ASP A 251 11.06 -15.76 17.40
CA ASP A 251 9.92 -16.64 17.66
C ASP A 251 8.70 -15.83 18.12
N ILE A 252 8.91 -14.84 18.99
CA ILE A 252 7.85 -13.96 19.49
C ILE A 252 7.29 -13.11 18.34
N ALA A 253 8.15 -12.58 17.47
CA ALA A 253 7.73 -11.80 16.31
C ALA A 253 6.95 -12.63 15.29
N ALA A 254 7.42 -13.87 15.01
CA ALA A 254 6.74 -14.80 14.13
C ALA A 254 5.35 -15.18 14.66
N ALA A 255 5.21 -15.47 15.94
CA ALA A 255 3.93 -15.79 16.58
C ALA A 255 2.95 -14.61 16.55
N ALA A 256 3.44 -13.39 16.63
CA ALA A 256 2.64 -12.17 16.49
C ALA A 256 2.37 -11.78 15.03
N ASN A 257 2.97 -12.50 14.05
CA ASN A 257 2.90 -12.24 12.61
C ASN A 257 3.38 -10.83 12.23
N VAL A 258 4.50 -10.40 12.80
CA VAL A 258 5.14 -9.09 12.57
C VAL A 258 6.67 -9.21 12.54
N SER A 259 7.36 -8.13 12.17
CA SER A 259 8.82 -8.08 12.27
C SER A 259 9.31 -7.99 13.74
N ILE A 260 10.57 -8.36 13.97
CA ILE A 260 11.20 -8.22 15.31
C ILE A 260 11.15 -6.78 15.78
N ARG A 261 11.37 -5.81 14.88
CA ARG A 261 11.31 -4.38 15.18
C ARG A 261 9.91 -3.94 15.61
N ALA A 262 8.87 -4.42 14.91
CA ALA A 262 7.49 -4.08 15.23
C ALA A 262 7.06 -4.60 16.61
N VAL A 263 7.41 -5.85 16.97
CA VAL A 263 7.11 -6.37 18.31
C VAL A 263 7.90 -5.66 19.40
N GLN A 264 9.16 -5.31 19.15
CA GLN A 264 9.97 -4.52 20.10
C GLN A 264 9.37 -3.14 20.35
N LEU A 265 8.90 -2.47 19.28
CA LEU A 265 8.26 -1.16 19.39
C LEU A 265 6.95 -1.23 20.16
N ALA A 266 6.10 -2.24 19.90
CA ALA A 266 4.85 -2.45 20.62
C ALA A 266 5.08 -2.65 22.12
N PHE A 267 6.02 -3.52 22.51
CA PHE A 267 6.35 -3.74 23.93
C PHE A 267 6.92 -2.49 24.62
N ARG A 268 7.82 -1.74 23.95
CA ARG A 268 8.37 -0.49 24.51
C ARG A 268 7.30 0.57 24.70
N ARG A 269 6.41 0.72 23.71
CA ARG A 269 5.37 1.76 23.73
C ARG A 269 4.31 1.50 24.79
N GLU A 270 3.83 0.26 24.88
CA GLU A 270 2.69 -0.09 25.72
C GLU A 270 3.09 -0.54 27.14
N LEU A 271 4.25 -1.19 27.28
CA LEU A 271 4.69 -1.78 28.56
C LEU A 271 5.99 -1.18 29.10
N GLY A 272 6.67 -0.32 28.34
CA GLY A 272 7.98 0.21 28.71
C GLY A 272 9.10 -0.85 28.73
N LEU A 273 8.86 -2.06 28.23
CA LEU A 273 9.76 -3.22 28.29
C LEU A 273 10.17 -3.67 26.88
N THR A 274 11.18 -4.53 26.81
CA THR A 274 11.45 -5.32 25.60
C THR A 274 10.68 -6.64 25.67
N PRO A 275 10.40 -7.35 24.53
CA PRO A 275 9.80 -8.69 24.55
C PRO A 275 10.57 -9.67 25.45
N GLN A 276 11.91 -9.65 25.41
CA GLN A 276 12.76 -10.46 26.30
C GLN A 276 12.69 -10.03 27.76
N GLY A 277 12.49 -8.73 28.02
CA GLY A 277 12.25 -8.21 29.38
C GLY A 277 10.93 -8.73 29.95
N TYR A 278 9.88 -8.74 29.12
CA TYR A 278 8.58 -9.30 29.49
C TYR A 278 8.65 -10.82 29.72
N LEU A 279 9.30 -11.58 28.83
CA LEU A 279 9.54 -13.01 29.01
C LEU A 279 10.25 -13.30 30.34
N ARG A 280 11.27 -12.51 30.67
CA ARG A 280 11.97 -12.64 31.97
C ARG A 280 11.03 -12.40 33.14
N LYS A 281 10.15 -11.41 33.07
CA LYS A 281 9.17 -11.13 34.12
C LYS A 281 8.22 -12.33 34.31
N VAL A 282 7.67 -12.90 33.24
CA VAL A 282 6.79 -14.08 33.29
C VAL A 282 7.52 -15.28 33.90
N ARG A 283 8.76 -15.51 33.49
CA ARG A 283 9.61 -16.60 34.05
C ARG A 283 9.87 -16.46 35.56
N LEU A 284 10.15 -15.22 36.01
CA LEU A 284 10.35 -14.94 37.44
C LEU A 284 9.07 -15.16 38.25
N GLU A 285 7.92 -14.73 37.70
CA GLU A 285 6.60 -14.96 38.31
C GLU A 285 6.30 -16.46 38.48
N ARG A 286 6.49 -17.24 37.39
CA ARG A 286 6.30 -18.70 37.44
C ARG A 286 7.29 -19.39 38.38
N ALA A 287 8.55 -18.96 38.39
CA ALA A 287 9.55 -19.48 39.34
C ALA A 287 9.20 -19.11 40.78
N HIS A 288 8.61 -17.94 41.03
CA HIS A 288 8.14 -17.56 42.37
C HIS A 288 7.00 -18.46 42.83
N GLN A 289 6.04 -18.74 41.98
CA GLN A 289 4.94 -19.69 42.30
C GLN A 289 5.46 -21.10 42.59
N ASP A 290 6.41 -21.61 41.79
CA ASP A 290 7.03 -22.90 42.01
C ASP A 290 7.78 -22.97 43.38
N LEU A 291 8.48 -21.87 43.74
CA LEU A 291 9.20 -21.80 45.02
C LEU A 291 8.25 -21.71 46.22
N LEU A 292 7.12 -21.03 46.10
CA LEU A 292 6.08 -20.95 47.10
C LEU A 292 5.37 -22.32 47.30
N ALA A 293 5.12 -23.04 46.18
CA ALA A 293 4.44 -24.33 46.22
C ALA A 293 5.36 -25.49 46.69
N ALA A 294 6.68 -25.32 46.58
CA ALA A 294 7.64 -26.40 46.75
C ALA A 294 7.88 -26.84 48.21
N GLY A 295 7.78 -25.92 49.14
CA GLY A 295 8.19 -26.18 50.53
C GLY A 295 9.65 -26.64 50.70
N PRO A 296 10.07 -27.02 51.90
CA PRO A 296 11.46 -27.46 52.20
C PRO A 296 11.91 -28.71 51.44
N ALA A 297 10.97 -29.65 51.17
CA ALA A 297 11.24 -30.93 50.51
C ALA A 297 11.16 -30.87 48.97
N GLY A 298 10.72 -29.72 48.39
CA GLY A 298 10.54 -29.55 46.96
C GLY A 298 11.81 -29.23 46.18
N PRO A 299 11.70 -28.86 44.89
CA PRO A 299 12.82 -28.62 44.01
C PRO A 299 13.74 -27.50 44.53
N THR A 300 15.04 -27.66 44.27
CA THR A 300 16.04 -26.67 44.68
C THR A 300 15.88 -25.36 43.86
N VAL A 301 16.38 -24.25 44.41
CA VAL A 301 16.42 -22.95 43.70
C VAL A 301 17.10 -23.08 42.33
N THR A 302 18.16 -23.89 42.24
CA THR A 302 18.86 -24.14 40.97
C THR A 302 17.98 -24.92 40.00
N ALA A 303 17.27 -25.96 40.47
CA ALA A 303 16.35 -26.71 39.59
C ALA A 303 15.21 -25.86 39.06
N VAL A 304 14.64 -24.98 39.89
CA VAL A 304 13.59 -24.01 39.46
C VAL A 304 14.16 -22.99 38.47
N SER A 305 15.36 -22.46 38.72
CA SER A 305 15.98 -21.50 37.78
C SER A 305 16.24 -22.11 36.41
N VAL A 306 16.72 -23.35 36.34
CA VAL A 306 16.95 -24.06 35.06
C VAL A 306 15.63 -24.37 34.36
N ARG A 307 14.62 -24.85 35.10
CA ARG A 307 13.27 -25.12 34.56
C ARG A 307 12.67 -23.93 33.84
N TRP A 308 12.88 -22.72 34.38
CA TRP A 308 12.37 -21.46 33.79
C TRP A 308 13.37 -20.77 32.87
N GLY A 309 14.37 -21.51 32.37
CA GLY A 309 15.25 -21.06 31.29
C GLY A 309 16.29 -19.99 31.68
N PHE A 310 16.69 -19.97 32.99
CA PHE A 310 17.80 -19.15 33.42
C PHE A 310 19.11 -19.94 33.34
N SER A 311 20.04 -19.51 32.51
CA SER A 311 21.34 -20.15 32.29
C SER A 311 22.32 -19.96 33.48
N SER A 312 22.02 -19.03 34.40
CA SER A 312 22.87 -18.73 35.55
C SER A 312 22.03 -18.49 36.80
N SER A 313 22.23 -19.32 37.81
CA SER A 313 21.57 -19.20 39.13
C SER A 313 21.90 -17.90 39.85
N SER A 314 23.10 -17.37 39.66
CA SER A 314 23.48 -16.07 40.25
C SER A 314 22.69 -14.91 39.62
N ARG A 315 22.56 -14.89 38.28
CA ARG A 315 21.73 -13.89 37.57
C ARG A 315 20.26 -14.05 37.91
N PHE A 316 19.77 -15.28 38.01
CA PHE A 316 18.43 -15.55 38.49
C PHE A 316 18.17 -14.95 39.86
N ALA A 317 19.06 -15.22 40.86
CA ALA A 317 18.92 -14.67 42.18
C ALA A 317 18.95 -13.13 42.23
N ALA A 318 19.77 -12.51 41.39
CA ALA A 318 19.81 -11.03 41.26
C ALA A 318 18.49 -10.46 40.71
N TYR A 319 17.98 -11.00 39.58
CA TYR A 319 16.71 -10.60 38.99
C TYR A 319 15.52 -10.87 39.89
N TYR A 320 15.55 -12.01 40.59
CA TYR A 320 14.50 -12.40 41.53
C TYR A 320 14.43 -11.40 42.69
N ARG A 321 15.60 -11.07 43.31
CA ARG A 321 15.66 -10.07 44.39
C ARG A 321 15.22 -8.70 43.92
N GLU A 322 15.56 -8.30 42.70
CA GLU A 322 15.09 -7.05 42.10
C GLU A 322 13.56 -7.02 41.95
N ALA A 323 12.96 -8.16 41.52
CA ALA A 323 11.53 -8.26 41.29
C ALA A 323 10.69 -8.41 42.56
N PHE A 324 11.19 -9.17 43.56
CA PHE A 324 10.40 -9.57 44.73
C PHE A 324 10.95 -9.07 46.08
N GLY A 325 12.06 -8.35 46.06
CA GLY A 325 12.68 -7.79 47.27
C GLY A 325 13.42 -8.78 48.18
N VAL A 326 13.29 -10.10 47.91
CA VAL A 326 13.86 -11.18 48.71
C VAL A 326 14.65 -12.15 47.83
N LEU A 327 15.53 -12.94 48.45
CA LEU A 327 16.24 -13.99 47.72
C LEU A 327 15.33 -15.20 47.47
N PRO A 328 15.51 -15.93 46.36
CA PRO A 328 14.71 -17.13 46.04
C PRO A 328 14.81 -18.25 47.14
N SER A 329 15.98 -18.36 47.79
CA SER A 329 16.19 -19.25 48.89
C SER A 329 15.36 -18.92 50.15
N HIS A 330 15.05 -17.64 50.32
CA HIS A 330 14.23 -17.14 51.43
C HIS A 330 12.76 -17.48 51.18
N THR A 331 12.25 -17.20 49.97
CA THR A 331 10.89 -17.57 49.55
C THR A 331 10.66 -19.07 49.75
N ARG A 332 11.60 -19.93 49.30
CA ARG A 332 11.50 -21.37 49.44
C ARG A 332 11.46 -21.85 50.91
N LYS A 333 12.16 -21.18 51.83
CA LYS A 333 12.15 -21.51 53.27
C LYS A 333 10.88 -21.07 53.97
N GLN A 334 10.20 -20.02 53.48
CA GLN A 334 8.95 -19.51 54.07
C GLN A 334 7.72 -20.28 53.60
N ALA A 335 7.83 -21.12 52.57
CA ALA A 335 6.78 -22.00 52.05
C ALA A 335 6.67 -23.23 52.95
N SER A 336 6.22 -23.06 54.19
CA SER A 336 6.02 -24.13 55.16
C SER A 336 4.57 -24.25 55.54
#